data_56a6307d7bb9d8cab6eee72d38325da9
#
_entry.id   56a6307d7bb9d8cab6eee72d38325da9
#
_cell.length_a   1.000
_cell.length_b   1.000
_cell.length_c   1.000
_cell.angle_alpha   90.00
_cell.angle_beta   90.00
_cell.angle_gamma   90.00
#
_symmetry.space_group_name_H-M   'P 1'
#
loop_
_entity.id
_entity.type
_entity.pdbx_description
1 polymer ?
#
loop_
_entity_poly.entity_id
_entity_poly.type
_entity_poly.pdbx_seq_one_letter_code
_entity_poly.pdbx_strand_id
1 'polypeptide(L)'
;MMMIGRRKTGLDLGMSRLYVYKGKRTTTYYTITPDNKRINLGHDLKAAKRQLLELDGEPNPTGTISDHLDELMTERRRLVARGKLATDTITSNALEVEELKRAFGKMQPGALRPKHVWDYIHLHRGAEAPIRANREVALLSRMFTRLVNQGALDSNPCIGVERNEETPRDRLVSEKEWRAFLLFARGNGHLPKDSPMRAHSKAGLRMALCAEVAYLTGKAQGQVIKLHRTQVTADGIEFGARKRGRRTLVEWTPVLEAVVAECKALPSRITSTYLIPNEDGQPYTSSGFKSTWQRVMKAWVEDGNERFTFHDLRGKAVTDMRSDGRRASDLTGHTTEATIDRVYDRRAVRSEER
;
A
#
# COMPACT_ATOMS: atom_id res chain seq x y z
N MET A 1 59.58 -14.33 -1.34
CA MET A 1 58.17 -13.90 -1.47
C MET A 1 57.94 -12.76 -0.50
N MET A 2 58.22 -11.53 -0.96
CA MET A 2 58.15 -10.32 -0.11
C MET A 2 56.78 -9.65 -0.25
N MET A 3 56.06 -9.57 0.84
CA MET A 3 54.84 -8.73 0.93
C MET A 3 55.28 -7.26 0.98
N ILE A 4 54.95 -6.53 -0.07
CA ILE A 4 55.14 -5.07 -0.11
C ILE A 4 53.99 -4.42 0.68
N GLY A 5 54.34 -3.85 1.86
CA GLY A 5 53.44 -3.18 2.76
C GLY A 5 52.80 -1.97 2.10
N ARG A 6 51.46 -1.89 2.17
CA ARG A 6 50.65 -0.72 1.80
C ARG A 6 51.04 0.49 2.65
N ARG A 7 51.74 1.49 2.07
CA ARG A 7 51.81 2.82 2.68
C ARG A 7 50.43 3.51 2.58
N LYS A 8 49.71 3.59 3.68
CA LYS A 8 48.58 4.47 3.81
C LYS A 8 49.07 5.92 3.76
N THR A 9 48.93 6.58 2.64
CA THR A 9 49.00 8.05 2.56
C THR A 9 47.70 8.57 3.11
N GLY A 10 47.77 9.33 4.21
CA GLY A 10 46.62 9.75 5.02
C GLY A 10 45.71 10.82 4.40
N LEU A 11 45.40 10.74 3.12
CA LEU A 11 44.37 11.52 2.45
C LEU A 11 43.26 10.57 2.00
N ASP A 12 42.16 10.61 2.71
CA ASP A 12 40.91 10.02 2.22
C ASP A 12 40.41 10.85 1.04
N LEU A 13 40.62 10.34 -0.19
CA LEU A 13 40.15 10.97 -1.41
C LEU A 13 38.68 10.67 -1.71
N GLY A 14 37.98 9.94 -0.81
CA GLY A 14 36.57 9.58 -0.93
C GLY A 14 36.28 8.56 -2.05
N MET A 15 37.32 7.86 -2.57
CA MET A 15 37.20 6.78 -3.55
C MET A 15 38.24 5.70 -3.30
N SER A 16 37.84 4.43 -3.29
CA SER A 16 38.75 3.29 -3.29
C SER A 16 39.53 3.26 -4.61
N ARG A 17 40.81 2.82 -4.57
CA ARG A 17 41.69 2.72 -5.72
C ARG A 17 42.15 4.05 -6.35
N LEU A 18 41.79 5.21 -5.82
CA LEU A 18 42.36 6.50 -6.20
C LEU A 18 43.57 6.82 -5.33
N TYR A 19 44.71 6.97 -5.96
CA TYR A 19 45.96 7.26 -5.28
C TYR A 19 46.48 8.64 -5.69
N VAL A 20 47.25 9.27 -4.80
CA VAL A 20 47.86 10.57 -5.03
C VAL A 20 49.37 10.47 -4.92
N TYR A 21 50.04 11.08 -5.86
CA TYR A 21 51.46 11.35 -5.79
C TYR A 21 51.72 12.85 -5.75
N LYS A 22 52.34 13.33 -4.68
CA LYS A 22 52.74 14.74 -4.50
C LYS A 22 54.18 14.90 -4.91
N GLY A 23 54.42 15.41 -6.11
CA GLY A 23 55.72 15.83 -6.60
C GLY A 23 56.09 17.24 -6.09
N LYS A 24 57.36 17.67 -6.32
CA LYS A 24 57.84 19.00 -5.87
C LYS A 24 57.04 20.16 -6.51
N ARG A 25 56.51 20.02 -7.70
CA ARG A 25 55.79 21.09 -8.46
C ARG A 25 54.35 20.76 -8.80
N THR A 26 53.97 19.47 -8.80
CA THR A 26 52.65 19.04 -9.25
C THR A 26 52.11 17.89 -8.40
N THR A 27 50.82 17.84 -8.20
CA THR A 27 50.08 16.70 -7.63
C THR A 27 49.54 15.86 -8.79
N THR A 28 49.78 14.57 -8.78
CA THR A 28 49.29 13.62 -9.81
C THR A 28 48.40 12.57 -9.17
N TYR A 29 47.23 12.36 -9.74
CA TYR A 29 46.32 11.29 -9.34
C TYR A 29 46.51 10.09 -10.27
N TYR A 30 46.41 8.88 -9.72
CA TYR A 30 46.58 7.64 -10.48
C TYR A 30 45.76 6.50 -9.85
N THR A 31 45.52 5.47 -10.65
CA THR A 31 44.97 4.20 -10.20
C THR A 31 45.92 3.02 -10.56
N ILE A 32 45.67 1.90 -9.93
CA ILE A 32 46.39 0.64 -10.24
C ILE A 32 45.34 -0.37 -10.68
N THR A 33 45.45 -0.90 -11.88
CA THR A 33 44.58 -1.93 -12.44
C THR A 33 44.76 -3.26 -11.72
N PRO A 34 43.79 -4.21 -11.84
CA PRO A 34 43.97 -5.59 -11.32
C PRO A 34 45.25 -6.28 -11.82
N ASP A 35 45.67 -5.95 -13.03
CA ASP A 35 46.93 -6.47 -13.66
C ASP A 35 48.17 -5.75 -13.15
N ASN A 36 48.04 -4.96 -12.06
CA ASN A 36 49.14 -4.22 -11.42
C ASN A 36 49.80 -3.14 -12.31
N LYS A 37 49.08 -2.62 -13.32
CA LYS A 37 49.51 -1.49 -14.13
C LYS A 37 49.03 -0.17 -13.54
N ARG A 38 49.92 0.83 -13.47
CA ARG A 38 49.59 2.19 -13.02
C ARG A 38 49.05 3.00 -14.20
N ILE A 39 47.85 3.58 -14.04
CA ILE A 39 47.22 4.51 -14.98
C ILE A 39 47.24 5.91 -14.37
N ASN A 40 47.78 6.87 -15.09
CA ASN A 40 47.79 8.28 -14.69
C ASN A 40 46.40 8.92 -15.00
N LEU A 41 45.82 9.55 -14.01
CA LEU A 41 44.48 10.21 -14.08
C LEU A 41 44.60 11.74 -14.12
N GLY A 42 45.80 12.29 -14.33
CA GLY A 42 46.03 13.73 -14.42
C GLY A 42 46.26 14.42 -13.09
N HIS A 43 46.09 15.76 -13.11
CA HIS A 43 46.45 16.62 -11.99
C HIS A 43 45.24 17.26 -11.28
N ASP A 44 44.05 17.16 -11.85
CA ASP A 44 42.80 17.61 -11.28
C ASP A 44 42.06 16.48 -10.58
N LEU A 45 41.72 16.65 -9.31
CA LEU A 45 41.06 15.62 -8.51
C LEU A 45 39.67 15.25 -9.06
N LYS A 46 38.94 16.25 -9.56
CA LYS A 46 37.58 16.05 -10.05
C LYS A 46 37.58 15.30 -11.38
N ALA A 47 38.52 15.64 -12.26
CA ALA A 47 38.74 14.95 -13.52
C ALA A 47 39.25 13.52 -13.28
N ALA A 48 40.21 13.34 -12.35
CA ALA A 48 40.74 12.03 -11.98
C ALA A 48 39.66 11.10 -11.39
N LYS A 49 38.77 11.62 -10.55
CA LYS A 49 37.61 10.87 -10.04
C LYS A 49 36.70 10.39 -11.18
N ARG A 50 36.41 11.26 -12.16
CA ARG A 50 35.60 10.93 -13.33
C ARG A 50 36.24 9.85 -14.17
N GLN A 51 37.52 10.00 -14.50
CA GLN A 51 38.29 9.01 -15.29
C GLN A 51 38.38 7.65 -14.57
N LEU A 52 38.54 7.66 -13.24
CA LEU A 52 38.54 6.40 -12.49
C LEU A 52 37.20 5.68 -12.57
N LEU A 53 36.08 6.40 -12.48
CA LEU A 53 34.74 5.84 -12.67
C LEU A 53 34.55 5.26 -14.07
N GLU A 54 35.09 5.92 -15.11
CA GLU A 54 35.10 5.44 -16.50
C GLU A 54 35.96 4.20 -16.68
N LEU A 55 37.13 4.14 -16.00
CA LEU A 55 38.08 3.00 -16.08
C LEU A 55 37.62 1.79 -15.25
N ASP A 56 37.03 2.01 -14.10
CA ASP A 56 36.51 0.94 -13.24
C ASP A 56 35.30 0.25 -13.88
N GLY A 57 34.80 0.81 -15.01
CA GLY A 57 33.65 0.26 -15.68
C GLY A 57 32.51 0.11 -14.65
N GLU A 58 32.32 1.13 -13.79
CA GLU A 58 31.12 1.08 -12.98
C GLU A 58 29.97 0.82 -13.95
N PRO A 59 29.21 -0.25 -13.74
CA PRO A 59 28.02 -0.47 -14.52
C PRO A 59 27.07 0.67 -14.16
N ASN A 60 27.29 1.82 -14.82
CA ASN A 60 26.25 2.83 -14.84
C ASN A 60 25.12 2.16 -15.60
N PRO A 61 23.98 1.88 -14.96
CA PRO A 61 22.93 1.14 -15.62
C PRO A 61 22.62 1.87 -16.93
N THR A 62 22.76 1.17 -18.04
CA THR A 62 22.42 1.70 -19.36
C THR A 62 20.92 1.97 -19.35
N GLY A 63 20.53 3.20 -19.65
CA GLY A 63 19.13 3.60 -19.65
C GLY A 63 18.78 4.62 -18.56
N THR A 64 17.58 5.13 -18.67
CA THR A 64 17.02 6.13 -17.79
C THR A 64 16.20 5.48 -16.66
N ILE A 65 15.84 6.26 -15.63
CA ILE A 65 14.90 5.80 -14.59
C ILE A 65 13.58 5.34 -15.20
N SER A 66 13.13 5.98 -16.30
CA SER A 66 11.94 5.55 -17.05
C SER A 66 12.07 4.10 -17.55
N ASP A 67 13.21 3.77 -18.16
CA ASP A 67 13.44 2.44 -18.73
C ASP A 67 13.45 1.36 -17.61
N HIS A 68 14.10 1.63 -16.49
CA HIS A 68 14.16 0.71 -15.35
C HIS A 68 12.81 0.56 -14.61
N LEU A 69 11.98 1.60 -14.60
CA LEU A 69 10.60 1.49 -14.11
C LEU A 69 9.77 0.60 -15.01
N ASP A 70 9.93 0.67 -16.35
CA ASP A 70 9.23 -0.20 -17.30
C ASP A 70 9.65 -1.66 -17.18
N GLU A 71 10.95 -1.90 -16.98
CA GLU A 71 11.47 -3.24 -16.67
C GLU A 71 10.90 -3.80 -15.37
N LEU A 72 10.87 -2.99 -14.30
CA LEU A 72 10.26 -3.36 -13.03
C LEU A 72 8.79 -3.72 -13.22
N MET A 73 8.02 -2.92 -13.98
CA MET A 73 6.62 -3.21 -14.26
C MET A 73 6.42 -4.47 -15.05
N THR A 74 7.31 -4.76 -15.99
CA THR A 74 7.29 -6.02 -16.76
C THR A 74 7.51 -7.23 -15.86
N GLU A 75 8.49 -7.16 -14.95
CA GLU A 75 8.73 -8.20 -13.95
C GLU A 75 7.51 -8.38 -13.02
N ARG A 76 6.91 -7.30 -12.56
CA ARG A 76 5.72 -7.35 -11.68
C ARG A 76 4.52 -7.95 -12.39
N ARG A 77 4.32 -7.70 -13.69
CA ARG A 77 3.27 -8.37 -14.50
C ARG A 77 3.50 -9.88 -14.55
N ARG A 78 4.76 -10.33 -14.70
CA ARG A 78 5.09 -11.76 -14.63
C ARG A 78 4.78 -12.37 -13.27
N LEU A 79 4.99 -11.62 -12.17
CA LEU A 79 4.61 -12.06 -10.82
C LEU A 79 3.10 -12.19 -10.66
N VAL A 80 2.30 -11.30 -11.26
CA VAL A 80 0.83 -11.43 -11.29
C VAL A 80 0.42 -12.70 -12.04
N ALA A 81 0.98 -12.93 -13.23
CA ALA A 81 0.69 -14.14 -14.02
C ALA A 81 1.01 -15.45 -13.28
N ARG A 82 1.99 -15.41 -12.36
CA ARG A 82 2.37 -16.53 -11.48
C ARG A 82 1.58 -16.58 -10.15
N GLY A 83 0.59 -15.72 -9.95
CA GLY A 83 -0.18 -15.62 -8.70
C GLY A 83 0.61 -15.11 -7.49
N LYS A 84 1.84 -14.61 -7.67
CA LYS A 84 2.71 -14.11 -6.59
C LYS A 84 2.45 -12.63 -6.25
N LEU A 85 1.70 -11.92 -7.07
CA LEU A 85 1.33 -10.52 -6.88
C LEU A 85 -0.15 -10.32 -7.25
N ALA A 86 -0.88 -9.50 -6.50
CA ALA A 86 -2.28 -9.19 -6.80
C ALA A 86 -2.38 -8.20 -7.98
N THR A 87 -3.41 -8.37 -8.82
CA THR A 87 -3.70 -7.49 -9.96
C THR A 87 -3.91 -6.04 -9.51
N ASP A 88 -4.62 -5.81 -8.39
CA ASP A 88 -4.85 -4.45 -7.87
C ASP A 88 -3.52 -3.72 -7.53
N THR A 89 -2.49 -4.49 -7.15
CA THR A 89 -1.16 -3.91 -6.87
C THR A 89 -0.51 -3.36 -8.14
N ILE A 90 -0.63 -4.07 -9.27
CA ILE A 90 -0.07 -3.61 -10.56
C ILE A 90 -0.80 -2.38 -11.07
N THR A 91 -2.13 -2.33 -10.91
CA THR A 91 -2.94 -1.16 -11.28
C THR A 91 -2.52 0.08 -10.49
N SER A 92 -2.30 -0.08 -9.18
CA SER A 92 -1.79 1.02 -8.35
C SER A 92 -0.39 1.45 -8.77
N ASN A 93 0.52 0.48 -8.99
CA ASN A 93 1.89 0.79 -9.40
C ASN A 93 1.97 1.46 -10.78
N ALA A 94 1.04 1.18 -11.69
CA ALA A 94 1.01 1.88 -12.98
C ALA A 94 0.81 3.39 -12.80
N LEU A 95 -0.08 3.80 -11.90
CA LEU A 95 -0.28 5.21 -11.57
C LEU A 95 0.96 5.83 -10.89
N GLU A 96 1.58 5.09 -9.97
CA GLU A 96 2.79 5.50 -9.27
C GLU A 96 3.97 5.69 -10.25
N VAL A 97 4.11 4.79 -11.23
CA VAL A 97 5.15 4.86 -12.27
C VAL A 97 5.00 6.10 -13.14
N GLU A 98 3.78 6.46 -13.53
CA GLU A 98 3.57 7.67 -14.35
C GLU A 98 4.02 8.94 -13.62
N GLU A 99 3.74 9.07 -12.32
CA GLU A 99 4.23 10.20 -11.52
C GLU A 99 5.76 10.20 -11.38
N LEU A 100 6.34 9.03 -11.12
CA LEU A 100 7.80 8.89 -11.02
C LEU A 100 8.51 9.18 -12.34
N LYS A 101 7.95 8.75 -13.48
CA LYS A 101 8.47 9.07 -14.80
C LYS A 101 8.42 10.56 -15.11
N ARG A 102 7.36 11.23 -14.68
CA ARG A 102 7.22 12.69 -14.83
C ARG A 102 8.29 13.41 -14.05
N ALA A 103 8.58 12.97 -12.83
CA ALA A 103 9.54 13.62 -11.95
C ALA A 103 11.01 13.26 -12.28
N PHE A 104 11.30 12.00 -12.51
CA PHE A 104 12.67 11.48 -12.57
C PHE A 104 13.00 10.73 -13.86
N GLY A 105 12.02 10.49 -14.74
CA GLY A 105 12.13 9.55 -15.84
C GLY A 105 13.29 9.81 -16.79
N LYS A 106 13.67 11.06 -17.01
CA LYS A 106 14.78 11.47 -17.90
C LYS A 106 16.16 11.33 -17.24
N MET A 107 16.22 11.13 -15.93
CA MET A 107 17.49 11.03 -15.21
C MET A 107 18.09 9.63 -15.38
N GLN A 108 19.41 9.57 -15.39
CA GLN A 108 20.10 8.30 -15.19
C GLN A 108 20.07 7.89 -13.72
N PRO A 109 19.96 6.60 -13.39
CA PRO A 109 19.87 6.13 -12.01
C PRO A 109 21.01 6.64 -11.12
N GLY A 110 22.25 6.62 -11.61
CA GLY A 110 23.43 7.12 -10.89
C GLY A 110 23.43 8.63 -10.61
N ALA A 111 22.56 9.40 -11.26
CA ALA A 111 22.43 10.83 -11.02
C ALA A 111 21.43 11.19 -9.92
N LEU A 112 20.53 10.25 -9.52
CA LEU A 112 19.58 10.50 -8.46
C LEU A 112 20.28 10.52 -7.10
N ARG A 113 20.01 11.55 -6.30
CA ARG A 113 20.57 11.74 -4.95
C ARG A 113 19.46 11.72 -3.90
N PRO A 114 19.77 11.38 -2.63
CA PRO A 114 18.78 11.44 -1.53
C PRO A 114 18.03 12.77 -1.45
N LYS A 115 18.73 13.90 -1.72
CA LYS A 115 18.10 15.22 -1.77
C LYS A 115 16.95 15.31 -2.77
N HIS A 116 17.11 14.76 -3.98
CA HIS A 116 16.05 14.78 -4.99
C HIS A 116 14.82 14.00 -4.53
N VAL A 117 15.03 12.89 -3.82
CA VAL A 117 13.94 12.08 -3.24
C VAL A 117 13.26 12.82 -2.11
N TRP A 118 14.04 13.51 -1.26
CA TRP A 118 13.52 14.35 -0.18
C TRP A 118 12.69 15.53 -0.71
N ASP A 119 13.22 16.26 -1.70
CA ASP A 119 12.51 17.35 -2.35
C ASP A 119 11.17 16.88 -2.95
N TYR A 120 11.15 15.70 -3.58
CA TYR A 120 9.95 15.09 -4.12
C TYR A 120 8.90 14.78 -3.04
N ILE A 121 9.34 14.21 -1.93
CA ILE A 121 8.46 13.81 -0.82
C ILE A 121 7.89 15.04 -0.10
N HIS A 122 8.70 16.10 0.10
CA HIS A 122 8.31 17.19 1.00
C HIS A 122 7.93 18.48 0.27
N LEU A 123 8.59 18.80 -0.85
CA LEU A 123 8.39 20.09 -1.51
C LEU A 123 7.52 20.01 -2.77
N HIS A 124 7.59 18.89 -3.52
CA HIS A 124 6.88 18.78 -4.79
C HIS A 124 5.61 17.93 -4.62
N ARG A 125 5.72 16.65 -4.90
CA ARG A 125 4.59 15.73 -4.87
C ARG A 125 3.94 15.61 -3.49
N GLY A 126 4.76 15.63 -2.45
CA GLY A 126 4.28 15.51 -1.07
C GLY A 126 3.49 16.70 -0.57
N ALA A 127 3.72 17.91 -1.11
CA ALA A 127 2.92 19.10 -0.78
C ALA A 127 1.44 18.92 -1.19
N GLU A 128 1.19 18.22 -2.29
CA GLU A 128 -0.17 17.97 -2.81
C GLU A 128 -0.76 16.66 -2.30
N ALA A 129 0.06 15.61 -2.22
CA ALA A 129 -0.39 14.25 -1.95
C ALA A 129 0.65 13.45 -1.12
N PRO A 130 0.84 13.77 0.18
CA PRO A 130 1.94 13.25 1.00
C PRO A 130 1.95 11.72 1.09
N ILE A 131 0.80 11.10 1.31
CA ILE A 131 0.68 9.64 1.39
C ILE A 131 0.95 8.96 0.04
N ARG A 132 0.59 9.62 -1.07
CA ARG A 132 0.89 9.13 -2.42
C ARG A 132 2.39 9.20 -2.70
N ALA A 133 3.05 10.31 -2.36
CA ALA A 133 4.49 10.45 -2.49
C ALA A 133 5.25 9.34 -1.75
N ASN A 134 4.81 8.97 -0.54
CA ASN A 134 5.36 7.83 0.19
C ASN A 134 5.26 6.51 -0.60
N ARG A 135 4.11 6.24 -1.24
CA ARG A 135 3.89 5.02 -2.03
C ARG A 135 4.75 5.01 -3.29
N GLU A 136 4.79 6.13 -4.00
CA GLU A 136 5.58 6.33 -5.21
C GLU A 136 7.07 6.12 -4.92
N VAL A 137 7.61 6.75 -3.87
CA VAL A 137 9.02 6.56 -3.48
C VAL A 137 9.29 5.14 -2.94
N ALA A 138 8.33 4.46 -2.34
CA ALA A 138 8.48 3.05 -1.99
C ALA A 138 8.65 2.16 -3.24
N LEU A 139 7.97 2.49 -4.35
CA LEU A 139 8.14 1.80 -5.62
C LEU A 139 9.49 2.14 -6.27
N LEU A 140 9.88 3.42 -6.27
CA LEU A 140 11.19 3.90 -6.72
C LEU A 140 12.33 3.19 -5.97
N SER A 141 12.25 3.14 -4.64
CA SER A 141 13.21 2.42 -3.79
C SER A 141 13.34 0.94 -4.17
N ARG A 142 12.23 0.30 -4.55
CA ARG A 142 12.24 -1.09 -5.00
C ARG A 142 12.99 -1.28 -6.33
N MET A 143 12.84 -0.32 -7.25
CA MET A 143 13.60 -0.29 -8.50
C MET A 143 15.11 -0.13 -8.20
N PHE A 144 15.49 0.81 -7.34
CA PHE A 144 16.89 1.02 -6.95
C PHE A 144 17.47 -0.18 -6.21
N THR A 145 16.72 -0.81 -5.31
CA THR A 145 17.17 -2.06 -4.65
C THR A 145 17.45 -3.17 -5.67
N ARG A 146 16.64 -3.26 -6.74
CA ARG A 146 16.91 -4.21 -7.84
C ARG A 146 18.24 -3.90 -8.53
N LEU A 147 18.51 -2.63 -8.86
CA LEU A 147 19.77 -2.22 -9.50
C LEU A 147 20.97 -2.49 -8.60
N VAL A 148 20.86 -2.26 -7.30
CA VAL A 148 21.92 -2.60 -6.32
C VAL A 148 22.14 -4.11 -6.29
N ASN A 149 21.09 -4.93 -6.24
CA ASN A 149 21.20 -6.38 -6.25
C ASN A 149 21.80 -6.95 -7.55
N GLN A 150 21.69 -6.21 -8.65
CA GLN A 150 22.31 -6.54 -9.94
C GLN A 150 23.75 -6.05 -10.04
N GLY A 151 24.28 -5.36 -9.02
CA GLY A 151 25.62 -4.75 -9.06
C GLY A 151 25.71 -3.52 -9.95
N ALA A 152 24.59 -2.99 -10.42
CA ALA A 152 24.55 -1.81 -11.28
C ALA A 152 24.69 -0.48 -10.51
N LEU A 153 24.50 -0.49 -9.21
CA LEU A 153 24.67 0.64 -8.30
C LEU A 153 25.18 0.16 -6.95
N ASP A 154 25.96 1.00 -6.26
CA ASP A 154 26.48 0.69 -4.92
C ASP A 154 25.44 0.92 -3.83
N SER A 155 24.50 1.86 -4.03
CA SER A 155 23.53 2.24 -3.00
C SER A 155 22.20 2.67 -3.58
N ASN A 156 21.17 2.55 -2.74
CA ASN A 156 19.82 3.00 -3.06
C ASN A 156 19.57 4.39 -2.46
N PRO A 157 19.39 5.44 -3.28
CA PRO A 157 19.23 6.82 -2.82
C PRO A 157 17.93 7.11 -2.05
N CYS A 158 16.99 6.16 -2.02
CA CYS A 158 15.74 6.29 -1.28
C CYS A 158 15.84 5.80 0.17
N ILE A 159 16.94 5.12 0.54
CA ILE A 159 17.15 4.60 1.90
C ILE A 159 17.57 5.77 2.81
N GLY A 160 17.00 5.81 4.01
CA GLY A 160 17.27 6.87 5.00
C GLY A 160 16.57 8.21 4.72
N VAL A 161 15.84 8.34 3.61
CA VAL A 161 15.02 9.53 3.37
C VAL A 161 13.74 9.45 4.20
N GLU A 162 13.50 10.48 5.00
CA GLU A 162 12.31 10.63 5.84
C GLU A 162 11.03 10.60 4.99
N ARG A 163 9.99 9.98 5.51
CA ARG A 163 8.68 9.88 4.88
C ARG A 163 7.69 10.83 5.51
N ASN A 164 6.68 11.25 4.75
CA ASN A 164 5.56 11.98 5.33
C ASN A 164 4.86 11.11 6.37
N GLU A 165 4.41 11.71 7.45
CA GLU A 165 3.64 11.05 8.48
C GLU A 165 2.31 10.53 7.93
N GLU A 166 1.95 9.30 8.29
CA GLU A 166 0.67 8.68 7.95
C GLU A 166 -0.15 8.50 9.23
N THR A 167 -1.06 9.41 9.49
CA THR A 167 -1.96 9.32 10.64
C THR A 167 -3.08 8.31 10.33
N PRO A 168 -3.22 7.23 11.11
CA PRO A 168 -4.36 6.33 11.01
C PRO A 168 -5.68 7.07 11.25
N ARG A 169 -6.75 6.57 10.65
CA ARG A 169 -8.09 7.09 10.94
C ARG A 169 -8.52 6.63 12.33
N ASP A 170 -9.07 7.54 13.11
CA ASP A 170 -9.56 7.31 14.47
C ASP A 170 -11.10 7.29 14.57
N ARG A 171 -11.82 7.55 13.47
CA ARG A 171 -13.29 7.59 13.40
C ARG A 171 -13.93 6.28 13.88
N LEU A 172 -14.54 6.29 15.04
CA LEU A 172 -15.33 5.19 15.58
C LEU A 172 -16.82 5.43 15.31
N VAL A 173 -17.47 4.47 14.67
CA VAL A 173 -18.92 4.47 14.50
C VAL A 173 -19.57 3.97 15.79
N SER A 174 -20.32 4.83 16.47
CA SER A 174 -21.00 4.46 17.70
C SER A 174 -22.14 3.46 17.45
N GLU A 175 -22.55 2.73 18.49
CA GLU A 175 -23.66 1.78 18.37
C GLU A 175 -24.99 2.47 17.98
N LYS A 176 -25.26 3.67 18.52
CA LYS A 176 -26.42 4.47 18.17
C LYS A 176 -26.42 4.83 16.68
N GLU A 177 -25.30 5.32 16.19
CA GLU A 177 -25.11 5.70 14.80
C GLU A 177 -25.20 4.48 13.86
N TRP A 178 -24.62 3.36 14.26
CA TRP A 178 -24.68 2.11 13.50
C TRP A 178 -26.13 1.64 13.30
N ARG A 179 -26.91 1.59 14.38
CA ARG A 179 -28.34 1.21 14.31
C ARG A 179 -29.14 2.18 13.46
N ALA A 180 -28.92 3.48 13.63
CA ALA A 180 -29.59 4.51 12.84
C ALA A 180 -29.26 4.36 11.34
N PHE A 181 -28.00 4.12 10.99
CA PHE A 181 -27.57 3.89 9.61
C PHE A 181 -28.25 2.65 9.01
N LEU A 182 -28.34 1.55 9.74
CA LEU A 182 -29.00 0.34 9.24
C LEU A 182 -30.49 0.57 8.96
N LEU A 183 -31.18 1.26 9.86
CA LEU A 183 -32.59 1.63 9.65
C LEU A 183 -32.74 2.53 8.42
N PHE A 184 -31.90 3.56 8.31
CA PHE A 184 -31.89 4.46 7.17
C PHE A 184 -31.64 3.72 5.85
N ALA A 185 -30.58 2.94 5.76
CA ALA A 185 -30.18 2.25 4.54
C ALA A 185 -31.17 1.14 4.12
N ARG A 186 -31.87 0.51 5.07
CA ARG A 186 -32.94 -0.46 4.81
C ARG A 186 -34.26 0.18 4.36
N GLY A 187 -34.36 1.51 4.39
CA GLY A 187 -35.57 2.25 4.02
C GLY A 187 -36.68 2.19 5.08
N ASN A 188 -36.35 1.75 6.31
CA ASN A 188 -37.31 1.70 7.44
C ASN A 188 -37.38 3.01 8.25
N GLY A 189 -36.66 4.05 7.82
CA GLY A 189 -36.77 5.40 8.37
C GLY A 189 -37.94 6.16 7.75
N HIS A 190 -38.43 7.17 8.45
CA HIS A 190 -39.43 8.12 7.93
C HIS A 190 -38.82 8.99 6.82
N LEU A 191 -38.60 8.39 5.66
CA LEU A 191 -38.16 9.14 4.48
C LEU A 191 -39.37 9.91 3.94
N PRO A 192 -39.27 11.23 3.75
CA PRO A 192 -40.30 12.00 3.04
C PRO A 192 -40.64 11.36 1.71
N LYS A 193 -41.90 11.47 1.27
CA LYS A 193 -42.38 10.86 0.02
C LYS A 193 -41.51 11.26 -1.19
N ASP A 194 -40.89 12.41 -1.15
CA ASP A 194 -40.08 13.01 -2.22
C ASP A 194 -38.56 12.82 -2.00
N SER A 195 -38.15 12.05 -1.00
CA SER A 195 -36.75 11.79 -0.71
C SER A 195 -36.08 11.04 -1.90
N PRO A 196 -34.94 11.53 -2.40
CA PRO A 196 -34.17 10.81 -3.43
C PRO A 196 -33.80 9.37 -3.05
N MET A 197 -33.82 9.04 -1.74
CA MET A 197 -33.62 7.69 -1.23
C MET A 197 -34.73 6.70 -1.56
N ARG A 198 -35.98 7.12 -1.85
CA ARG A 198 -37.04 6.18 -2.29
C ARG A 198 -36.70 5.50 -3.61
N ALA A 199 -36.05 6.22 -4.52
CA ALA A 199 -35.53 5.66 -5.76
C ALA A 199 -34.31 4.74 -5.56
N HIS A 200 -33.65 4.79 -4.39
CA HIS A 200 -32.43 4.05 -4.05
C HIS A 200 -32.64 2.92 -3.03
N SER A 201 -33.89 2.60 -2.65
CA SER A 201 -34.23 1.62 -1.61
C SER A 201 -33.57 0.24 -1.82
N LYS A 202 -33.52 -0.25 -3.07
CA LYS A 202 -32.89 -1.53 -3.39
C LYS A 202 -31.36 -1.49 -3.22
N ALA A 203 -30.72 -0.39 -3.58
CA ALA A 203 -29.28 -0.20 -3.39
C ALA A 203 -28.93 -0.01 -1.91
N GLY A 204 -29.78 0.72 -1.17
CA GLY A 204 -29.65 0.93 0.27
C GLY A 204 -29.64 -0.38 1.04
N LEU A 205 -30.63 -1.26 0.79
CA LEU A 205 -30.70 -2.58 1.43
C LEU A 205 -29.45 -3.42 1.16
N ARG A 206 -28.95 -3.46 -0.09
CA ARG A 206 -27.71 -4.18 -0.41
C ARG A 206 -26.51 -3.62 0.32
N MET A 207 -26.41 -2.29 0.45
CA MET A 207 -25.33 -1.64 1.20
C MET A 207 -25.44 -1.90 2.70
N ALA A 208 -26.63 -1.91 3.26
CA ALA A 208 -26.87 -2.31 4.65
C ALA A 208 -26.40 -3.76 4.91
N LEU A 209 -26.83 -4.68 4.08
CA LEU A 209 -26.44 -6.10 4.21
C LEU A 209 -24.92 -6.31 4.03
N CYS A 210 -24.30 -5.62 3.06
CA CYS A 210 -22.83 -5.64 2.94
C CYS A 210 -22.17 -5.09 4.22
N ALA A 211 -22.71 -4.03 4.79
CA ALA A 211 -22.19 -3.40 6.00
C ALA A 211 -22.34 -4.32 7.22
N GLU A 212 -23.50 -4.99 7.38
CA GLU A 212 -23.73 -5.95 8.45
C GLU A 212 -22.83 -7.18 8.35
N VAL A 213 -22.70 -7.76 7.15
CA VAL A 213 -21.76 -8.88 6.93
C VAL A 213 -20.32 -8.43 7.22
N ALA A 214 -19.91 -7.24 6.79
CA ALA A 214 -18.57 -6.72 7.09
C ALA A 214 -18.34 -6.52 8.59
N TYR A 215 -19.30 -5.97 9.30
CA TYR A 215 -19.24 -5.75 10.74
C TYR A 215 -19.21 -7.09 11.51
N LEU A 216 -20.18 -7.98 11.26
CA LEU A 216 -20.29 -9.25 11.96
C LEU A 216 -19.12 -10.20 11.71
N THR A 217 -18.52 -10.13 10.53
CA THR A 217 -17.39 -11.00 10.15
C THR A 217 -16.02 -10.33 10.26
N GLY A 218 -15.97 -8.99 10.49
CA GLY A 218 -14.73 -8.23 10.51
C GLY A 218 -13.96 -8.25 9.19
N LYS A 219 -14.58 -8.65 8.07
CA LYS A 219 -13.90 -8.83 6.79
C LYS A 219 -13.81 -7.53 5.99
N ALA A 220 -12.78 -7.46 5.15
CA ALA A 220 -12.58 -6.30 4.29
C ALA A 220 -13.58 -6.29 3.13
N GLN A 221 -13.92 -5.08 2.62
CA GLN A 221 -14.83 -4.86 1.50
C GLN A 221 -14.67 -5.88 0.38
N GLY A 222 -13.46 -6.10 -0.13
CA GLY A 222 -13.23 -6.99 -1.26
C GLY A 222 -13.53 -8.47 -1.00
N GLN A 223 -13.61 -8.90 0.27
CA GLN A 223 -14.04 -10.24 0.65
C GLN A 223 -15.57 -10.32 0.73
N VAL A 224 -16.20 -9.29 1.26
CA VAL A 224 -17.67 -9.24 1.41
C VAL A 224 -18.37 -9.16 0.07
N ILE A 225 -17.94 -8.24 -0.81
CA ILE A 225 -18.60 -8.03 -2.12
C ILE A 225 -18.39 -9.17 -3.13
N LYS A 226 -17.45 -10.06 -2.83
CA LYS A 226 -17.14 -11.27 -3.64
C LYS A 226 -17.48 -12.56 -2.92
N LEU A 227 -18.22 -12.48 -1.82
CA LEU A 227 -18.59 -13.67 -1.03
C LEU A 227 -19.51 -14.58 -1.84
N HIS A 228 -19.05 -15.80 -2.08
CA HIS A 228 -19.75 -16.80 -2.86
C HIS A 228 -20.67 -17.63 -1.96
N ARG A 229 -21.82 -18.06 -2.46
CA ARG A 229 -22.79 -18.87 -1.69
C ARG A 229 -22.21 -20.21 -1.20
N THR A 230 -21.24 -20.77 -1.93
CA THR A 230 -20.54 -22.00 -1.52
C THR A 230 -19.63 -21.84 -0.29
N GLN A 231 -19.34 -20.59 0.09
CA GLN A 231 -18.57 -20.29 1.31
C GLN A 231 -19.47 -20.27 2.56
N VAL A 232 -20.78 -20.33 2.38
CA VAL A 232 -21.78 -20.43 3.44
C VAL A 232 -21.98 -21.92 3.72
N THR A 233 -21.37 -22.41 4.79
CA THR A 233 -21.35 -23.83 5.19
C THR A 233 -22.31 -24.12 6.35
N ALA A 234 -22.40 -25.38 6.80
CA ALA A 234 -23.19 -25.73 7.98
C ALA A 234 -22.63 -25.06 9.26
N ASP A 235 -21.31 -24.88 9.34
CA ASP A 235 -20.63 -24.38 10.55
C ASP A 235 -20.46 -22.87 10.59
N GLY A 236 -20.68 -22.17 9.45
CA GLY A 236 -20.47 -20.72 9.38
C GLY A 236 -20.11 -20.23 7.98
N ILE A 237 -19.42 -19.10 7.91
CA ILE A 237 -18.94 -18.53 6.65
C ILE A 237 -17.42 -18.70 6.55
N GLU A 238 -16.97 -19.40 5.51
CA GLU A 238 -15.55 -19.58 5.23
C GLU A 238 -14.98 -18.46 4.40
N PHE A 239 -13.89 -17.86 4.86
CA PHE A 239 -13.13 -16.86 4.11
C PHE A 239 -11.74 -17.38 3.77
N GLY A 240 -11.40 -17.31 2.49
CA GLY A 240 -10.07 -17.63 2.00
C GLY A 240 -8.99 -16.72 2.60
N ALA A 241 -7.76 -17.22 2.66
CA ALA A 241 -6.61 -16.43 3.09
C ALA A 241 -6.43 -15.18 2.21
N ARG A 242 -6.24 -14.03 2.85
CA ARG A 242 -5.92 -12.78 2.15
C ARG A 242 -4.44 -12.45 2.37
N LYS A 243 -3.69 -12.23 1.29
CA LYS A 243 -2.24 -11.94 1.34
C LYS A 243 -1.49 -13.05 2.10
N ARG A 244 -0.92 -12.72 3.26
CA ARG A 244 -0.22 -13.64 4.18
C ARG A 244 -1.08 -14.09 5.36
N GLY A 245 -2.38 -13.78 5.33
CA GLY A 245 -3.32 -14.16 6.39
C GLY A 245 -3.71 -15.65 6.35
N ARG A 246 -4.48 -16.07 7.33
CA ARG A 246 -5.02 -17.43 7.44
C ARG A 246 -6.42 -17.50 6.82
N ARG A 247 -6.84 -18.71 6.45
CA ARG A 247 -8.27 -19.01 6.25
C ARG A 247 -8.98 -18.81 7.58
N THR A 248 -10.20 -18.29 7.55
CA THR A 248 -11.01 -18.08 8.75
C THR A 248 -12.39 -18.63 8.52
N LEU A 249 -12.90 -19.36 9.50
CA LEU A 249 -14.30 -19.69 9.64
C LEU A 249 -14.92 -18.70 10.62
N VAL A 250 -15.98 -18.04 10.22
CA VAL A 250 -16.80 -17.22 11.11
C VAL A 250 -18.02 -18.05 11.44
N GLU A 251 -18.07 -18.55 12.67
CA GLU A 251 -19.14 -19.42 13.17
C GLU A 251 -20.48 -18.70 13.20
N TRP A 252 -21.55 -19.48 13.11
CA TRP A 252 -22.90 -18.94 13.17
C TRP A 252 -23.21 -18.27 14.49
N THR A 253 -23.88 -17.15 14.40
CA THR A 253 -24.64 -16.52 15.48
C THR A 253 -26.06 -16.28 14.97
N PRO A 254 -27.07 -16.19 15.83
CA PRO A 254 -28.45 -15.95 15.38
C PRO A 254 -28.57 -14.68 14.51
N VAL A 255 -27.79 -13.65 14.82
CA VAL A 255 -27.76 -12.41 14.04
C VAL A 255 -27.15 -12.62 12.65
N LEU A 256 -26.02 -13.33 12.57
CA LEU A 256 -25.35 -13.60 11.28
C LEU A 256 -26.22 -14.52 10.40
N GLU A 257 -26.90 -15.50 10.98
CA GLU A 257 -27.83 -16.37 10.25
C GLU A 257 -28.99 -15.57 9.64
N ALA A 258 -29.61 -14.66 10.43
CA ALA A 258 -30.68 -13.81 9.95
C ALA A 258 -30.21 -12.91 8.79
N VAL A 259 -29.06 -12.25 8.92
CA VAL A 259 -28.50 -11.39 7.87
C VAL A 259 -28.17 -12.22 6.61
N VAL A 260 -27.63 -13.40 6.74
CA VAL A 260 -27.32 -14.28 5.58
C VAL A 260 -28.61 -14.77 4.91
N ALA A 261 -29.66 -15.06 5.67
CA ALA A 261 -30.96 -15.41 5.11
C ALA A 261 -31.54 -14.27 4.27
N GLU A 262 -31.47 -13.03 4.76
CA GLU A 262 -31.86 -11.85 3.99
C GLU A 262 -30.99 -11.66 2.74
N CYS A 263 -29.67 -11.88 2.84
CA CYS A 263 -28.78 -11.82 1.68
C CYS A 263 -29.17 -12.86 0.60
N LYS A 264 -29.53 -14.07 1.01
CA LYS A 264 -29.98 -15.14 0.08
C LYS A 264 -31.31 -14.78 -0.60
N ALA A 265 -32.16 -14.00 0.06
CA ALA A 265 -33.46 -13.57 -0.45
C ALA A 265 -33.40 -12.32 -1.35
N LEU A 266 -32.23 -11.70 -1.51
CA LEU A 266 -32.06 -10.52 -2.37
C LEU A 266 -32.47 -10.81 -3.81
N PRO A 267 -33.36 -9.98 -4.41
CA PRO A 267 -33.74 -10.14 -5.81
C PRO A 267 -32.61 -9.80 -6.74
N SER A 268 -32.44 -10.57 -7.80
CA SER A 268 -31.54 -10.30 -8.92
C SER A 268 -32.15 -10.77 -10.22
N ARG A 269 -31.74 -10.20 -11.36
CA ARG A 269 -32.27 -10.56 -12.69
C ARG A 269 -32.02 -12.01 -13.06
N ILE A 270 -30.92 -12.56 -12.58
CA ILE A 270 -30.56 -13.98 -12.73
C ILE A 270 -30.21 -14.58 -11.37
N THR A 271 -30.32 -15.89 -11.24
CA THR A 271 -29.86 -16.60 -10.04
C THR A 271 -28.36 -16.38 -9.86
N SER A 272 -27.98 -15.81 -8.72
CA SER A 272 -26.58 -15.49 -8.43
C SER A 272 -25.91 -16.56 -7.60
N THR A 273 -24.65 -16.83 -7.91
CA THR A 273 -23.76 -17.65 -7.06
C THR A 273 -23.12 -16.82 -5.94
N TYR A 274 -23.23 -15.50 -5.99
CA TYR A 274 -22.74 -14.61 -4.93
C TYR A 274 -23.79 -14.36 -3.85
N LEU A 275 -23.34 -14.17 -2.63
CA LEU A 275 -24.25 -13.97 -1.49
C LEU A 275 -24.97 -12.62 -1.58
N ILE A 276 -24.24 -11.55 -1.92
CA ILE A 276 -24.81 -10.20 -2.08
C ILE A 276 -24.49 -9.70 -3.50
N PRO A 277 -25.30 -10.10 -4.48
CA PRO A 277 -25.12 -9.68 -5.86
C PRO A 277 -25.60 -8.24 -6.10
N ASN A 278 -25.15 -7.65 -7.20
CA ASN A 278 -25.79 -6.48 -7.79
C ASN A 278 -27.14 -6.87 -8.42
N GLU A 279 -27.83 -5.94 -9.07
CA GLU A 279 -29.15 -6.21 -9.71
C GLU A 279 -29.03 -7.20 -10.88
N ASP A 280 -27.89 -7.30 -11.52
CA ASP A 280 -27.63 -8.21 -12.63
C ASP A 280 -27.18 -9.61 -12.19
N GLY A 281 -27.14 -9.87 -10.88
CA GLY A 281 -26.72 -11.15 -10.33
C GLY A 281 -25.19 -11.34 -10.28
N GLN A 282 -24.41 -10.30 -10.59
CA GLN A 282 -22.96 -10.30 -10.60
C GLN A 282 -22.38 -9.74 -9.29
N PRO A 283 -21.14 -10.06 -8.92
CA PRO A 283 -20.49 -9.41 -7.80
C PRO A 283 -20.24 -7.94 -8.09
N TYR A 284 -20.25 -7.12 -7.07
CA TYR A 284 -19.83 -5.73 -7.23
C TYR A 284 -18.36 -5.65 -7.63
N THR A 285 -18.04 -4.79 -8.60
CA THR A 285 -16.67 -4.31 -8.78
C THR A 285 -16.31 -3.36 -7.64
N SER A 286 -15.02 -3.22 -7.33
CA SER A 286 -14.58 -2.28 -6.28
C SER A 286 -15.04 -0.84 -6.54
N SER A 287 -15.00 -0.38 -7.78
CA SER A 287 -15.47 0.96 -8.17
C SER A 287 -17.00 1.08 -8.10
N GLY A 288 -17.74 0.08 -8.60
CA GLY A 288 -19.19 0.05 -8.55
C GLY A 288 -19.73 0.05 -7.12
N PHE A 289 -19.13 -0.76 -6.26
CA PHE A 289 -19.47 -0.76 -4.84
C PHE A 289 -19.19 0.61 -4.20
N LYS A 290 -17.99 1.15 -4.43
CA LYS A 290 -17.61 2.46 -3.90
C LYS A 290 -18.57 3.57 -4.31
N SER A 291 -18.94 3.59 -5.59
CA SER A 291 -19.91 4.59 -6.10
C SER A 291 -21.29 4.43 -5.47
N THR A 292 -21.77 3.19 -5.29
CA THR A 292 -23.05 2.91 -4.65
C THR A 292 -23.01 3.27 -3.16
N TRP A 293 -21.95 2.89 -2.46
CA TRP A 293 -21.73 3.27 -1.06
C TRP A 293 -21.71 4.80 -0.87
N GLN A 294 -20.98 5.50 -1.74
CA GLN A 294 -20.91 6.97 -1.69
C GLN A 294 -22.26 7.65 -1.89
N ARG A 295 -23.13 7.11 -2.75
CA ARG A 295 -24.50 7.64 -2.92
C ARG A 295 -25.33 7.46 -1.67
N VAL A 296 -25.28 6.29 -1.04
CA VAL A 296 -25.96 6.04 0.23
C VAL A 296 -25.43 6.95 1.33
N MET A 297 -24.10 7.09 1.43
CA MET A 297 -23.47 7.97 2.42
C MET A 297 -23.72 9.45 2.16
N LYS A 298 -23.87 9.86 0.91
CA LYS A 298 -24.29 11.25 0.59
C LYS A 298 -25.67 11.54 1.14
N ALA A 299 -26.63 10.67 0.87
CA ALA A 299 -27.98 10.82 1.42
C ALA A 299 -28.02 10.74 2.96
N TRP A 300 -27.20 9.89 3.57
CA TRP A 300 -27.03 9.80 5.02
C TRP A 300 -26.54 11.12 5.65
N VAL A 301 -25.58 11.78 5.00
CA VAL A 301 -25.05 13.07 5.43
C VAL A 301 -26.07 14.20 5.20
N GLU A 302 -26.80 14.17 4.09
CA GLU A 302 -27.89 15.13 3.80
C GLU A 302 -29.04 15.02 4.81
N ASP A 303 -29.21 13.86 5.44
CA ASP A 303 -30.14 13.63 6.56
C ASP A 303 -29.56 14.10 7.92
N GLY A 304 -28.47 14.86 7.93
CA GLY A 304 -27.88 15.47 9.12
C GLY A 304 -26.93 14.58 9.92
N ASN A 305 -26.53 13.44 9.38
CA ASN A 305 -25.69 12.47 10.07
C ASN A 305 -24.21 12.61 9.71
N GLU A 306 -23.32 12.11 10.57
CA GLU A 306 -21.90 12.16 10.34
C GLU A 306 -21.44 11.06 9.37
N ARG A 307 -20.52 11.42 8.46
CA ARG A 307 -19.99 10.51 7.46
C ARG A 307 -19.03 9.48 8.06
N PHE A 308 -19.18 8.23 7.66
CA PHE A 308 -18.16 7.19 7.86
C PHE A 308 -17.87 6.40 6.57
N THR A 309 -16.78 5.65 6.54
CA THR A 309 -16.41 4.82 5.40
C THR A 309 -16.76 3.36 5.68
N PHE A 310 -16.90 2.56 4.62
CA PHE A 310 -17.08 1.12 4.76
C PHE A 310 -15.93 0.45 5.54
N HIS A 311 -14.72 1.04 5.48
CA HIS A 311 -13.57 0.53 6.22
C HIS A 311 -13.66 0.80 7.72
N ASP A 312 -14.36 1.84 8.14
CA ASP A 312 -14.55 2.17 9.57
C ASP A 312 -15.38 1.11 10.29
N LEU A 313 -16.24 0.38 9.56
CA LEU A 313 -16.99 -0.77 10.11
C LEU A 313 -16.07 -1.89 10.59
N ARG A 314 -14.92 -2.09 9.94
CA ARG A 314 -13.92 -3.05 10.41
C ARG A 314 -13.25 -2.55 11.71
N GLY A 315 -13.03 -1.24 11.83
CA GLY A 315 -12.57 -0.63 13.09
C GLY A 315 -13.60 -0.83 14.21
N LYS A 316 -14.90 -0.58 13.92
CA LYS A 316 -15.99 -0.86 14.87
C LYS A 316 -16.04 -2.33 15.29
N ALA A 317 -16.01 -3.27 14.33
CA ALA A 317 -16.04 -4.70 14.63
C ALA A 317 -14.90 -5.14 15.55
N VAL A 318 -13.69 -4.65 15.30
CA VAL A 318 -12.50 -4.91 16.14
C VAL A 318 -12.64 -4.31 17.53
N THR A 319 -13.09 -3.05 17.61
CA THR A 319 -13.26 -2.32 18.86
C THR A 319 -14.31 -2.99 19.77
N ASP A 320 -15.46 -3.33 19.19
CA ASP A 320 -16.56 -3.98 19.94
C ASP A 320 -16.14 -5.37 20.42
N MET A 321 -15.51 -6.17 19.54
CA MET A 321 -15.01 -7.51 19.88
C MET A 321 -14.01 -7.50 21.05
N ARG A 322 -13.12 -6.49 21.07
CA ARG A 322 -12.18 -6.31 22.18
C ARG A 322 -12.84 -5.82 23.45
N SER A 323 -13.89 -5.01 23.34
CA SER A 323 -14.69 -4.60 24.48
C SER A 323 -15.40 -5.81 25.13
N ASP A 324 -15.72 -6.82 24.32
CA ASP A 324 -16.27 -8.12 24.79
C ASP A 324 -15.19 -9.09 25.27
N GLY A 325 -13.93 -8.68 25.39
CA GLY A 325 -12.82 -9.53 25.84
C GLY A 325 -12.35 -10.59 24.82
N ARG A 326 -12.77 -10.49 23.56
CA ARG A 326 -12.46 -11.45 22.50
C ARG A 326 -11.26 -11.04 21.66
N ARG A 327 -10.55 -12.00 21.05
CA ARG A 327 -9.40 -11.72 20.19
C ARG A 327 -9.84 -11.28 18.80
N ALA A 328 -9.46 -10.07 18.42
CA ALA A 328 -9.81 -9.50 17.14
C ALA A 328 -9.01 -10.09 15.95
N SER A 329 -7.84 -10.71 16.19
CA SER A 329 -7.09 -11.48 15.19
C SER A 329 -7.89 -12.63 14.61
N ASP A 330 -8.68 -13.32 15.43
CA ASP A 330 -9.46 -14.48 15.03
C ASP A 330 -10.55 -14.08 14.01
N LEU A 331 -11.16 -12.92 14.19
CA LEU A 331 -12.14 -12.38 13.28
C LEU A 331 -11.51 -11.81 12.00
N THR A 332 -10.46 -11.01 12.17
CA THR A 332 -9.87 -10.25 11.05
C THR A 332 -8.91 -11.06 10.18
N GLY A 333 -8.39 -12.16 10.70
CA GLY A 333 -7.39 -13.01 10.04
C GLY A 333 -6.00 -12.35 9.93
N HIS A 334 -5.69 -11.35 10.78
CA HIS A 334 -4.35 -10.77 10.85
C HIS A 334 -3.39 -11.70 11.60
N THR A 335 -2.13 -11.67 11.18
CA THR A 335 -1.06 -12.50 11.80
C THR A 335 -0.46 -11.86 13.05
N THR A 336 -0.67 -10.55 13.27
CA THR A 336 -0.11 -9.81 14.40
C THR A 336 -1.14 -8.88 15.05
N GLU A 337 -1.25 -8.94 16.37
CA GLU A 337 -2.10 -8.04 17.16
C GLU A 337 -1.63 -6.58 17.07
N ALA A 338 -0.31 -6.32 17.00
CA ALA A 338 0.24 -4.97 16.89
C ALA A 338 -0.32 -4.15 15.70
N THR A 339 -0.65 -4.81 14.58
CA THR A 339 -1.31 -4.14 13.45
C THR A 339 -2.75 -3.79 13.79
N ILE A 340 -3.42 -4.66 14.53
CA ILE A 340 -4.82 -4.48 14.96
C ILE A 340 -4.88 -3.32 15.95
N ASP A 341 -3.98 -3.29 16.93
CA ASP A 341 -3.90 -2.24 17.95
C ASP A 341 -3.72 -0.87 17.32
N ARG A 342 -2.76 -0.74 16.44
CA ARG A 342 -2.43 0.54 15.82
C ARG A 342 -3.48 1.05 14.83
N VAL A 343 -4.14 0.15 14.10
CA VAL A 343 -4.97 0.53 12.93
C VAL A 343 -6.46 0.45 13.20
N TYR A 344 -6.90 -0.47 14.05
CA TYR A 344 -8.33 -0.80 14.20
C TYR A 344 -8.87 -0.64 15.60
N ASP A 345 -8.05 -0.75 16.66
CA ASP A 345 -8.51 -0.53 18.02
C ASP A 345 -8.67 0.96 18.29
N ARG A 346 -9.89 1.40 18.46
CA ARG A 346 -10.27 2.80 18.67
C ARG A 346 -10.87 3.05 20.05
N ARG A 347 -10.57 2.16 21.01
CA ARG A 347 -10.99 2.36 22.40
C ARG A 347 -10.20 3.52 23.01
N ALA A 348 -10.92 4.36 23.79
CA ALA A 348 -10.26 5.34 24.62
C ALA A 348 -9.39 4.64 25.67
N VAL A 349 -8.16 5.10 25.87
CA VAL A 349 -7.33 4.67 26.98
C VAL A 349 -7.98 5.19 28.26
N ARG A 350 -8.46 4.27 29.11
CA ARG A 350 -8.95 4.63 30.45
C ARG A 350 -7.72 4.68 31.37
N SER A 351 -7.38 5.87 31.86
CA SER A 351 -6.48 6.03 32.99
C SER A 351 -7.32 6.04 34.26
N GLU A 352 -7.04 5.15 35.21
CA GLU A 352 -7.55 5.30 36.56
C GLU A 352 -6.76 6.42 37.23
N GLU A 353 -7.45 7.36 37.86
CA GLU A 353 -6.81 8.33 38.77
C GLU A 353 -6.14 7.55 39.91
N ARG A 354 -4.89 7.93 40.22
CA ARG A 354 -4.14 7.39 41.36
C ARG A 354 -4.64 7.98 42.68
#